data_36d9959b55a4aadb5cb638ffea29bff0
#
_entry.id   36d9959b55a4aadb5cb638ffea29bff0
#
_cell.length_a   1.000
_cell.length_b   1.000
_cell.length_c   1.000
_cell.angle_alpha   90.00
_cell.angle_beta   90.00
_cell.angle_gamma   90.00
#
_symmetry.space_group_name_H-M   'P 1'
#
loop_
_entity.id
_entity.type
_entity.pdbx_description
1 polymer ?
#
loop_
_entity_poly.entity_id
_entity_poly.type
_entity_poly.pdbx_seq_one_letter_code
_entity_poly.pdbx_strand_id
1 'polypeptide(L)'
;MIKRLIDNLNYTFREFLIVSSVILLITLIVIKQSEFKSIDIFKGKQLHQGGYYIGKILKTPKNIFDSTIKTEFKNLNKVIEDNNLIKNGYPFIIYTSKTNEFIQYIAAIPINNCEKIKQPAKYVCNYFPKQDVLTVIHKGFLQDRNKGWEILENEIAKNEKKLLNAPFEVFWKGIEQSKDSTTWLTGLYYPIK
;
A
#
# COMPACT_ATOMS: atom_id res chain seq x y z
N MET A 1 -6.08 58.57 -21.43
CA MET A 1 -6.97 57.43 -21.76
C MET A 1 -6.22 56.24 -22.37
N ILE A 2 -5.39 56.43 -23.38
CA ILE A 2 -4.62 55.38 -24.10
C ILE A 2 -3.66 54.61 -23.17
N LYS A 3 -2.92 55.30 -22.28
CA LYS A 3 -1.97 54.71 -21.37
C LYS A 3 -2.62 53.69 -20.39
N ARG A 4 -3.83 53.99 -19.90
CA ARG A 4 -4.59 53.08 -18.99
C ARG A 4 -5.11 51.85 -19.72
N LEU A 5 -5.39 51.94 -21.03
CA LEU A 5 -5.79 50.79 -21.86
C LEU A 5 -4.61 49.88 -22.12
N ILE A 6 -3.40 50.42 -22.36
CA ILE A 6 -2.19 49.63 -22.60
C ILE A 6 -1.77 48.91 -21.29
N ASP A 7 -1.87 49.59 -20.13
CA ASP A 7 -1.55 48.99 -18.82
C ASP A 7 -2.52 47.83 -18.50
N ASN A 8 -3.81 47.98 -18.76
CA ASN A 8 -4.79 46.88 -18.60
C ASN A 8 -4.54 45.70 -19.57
N LEU A 9 -4.17 46.00 -20.83
CA LEU A 9 -3.88 44.97 -21.83
C LEU A 9 -2.64 44.13 -21.43
N ASN A 10 -1.60 44.82 -20.93
CA ASN A 10 -0.38 44.16 -20.43
C ASN A 10 -0.63 43.33 -19.16
N TYR A 11 -1.54 43.77 -18.28
CA TYR A 11 -1.91 43.03 -17.09
C TYR A 11 -2.65 41.74 -17.44
N THR A 12 -3.67 41.80 -18.30
CA THR A 12 -4.45 40.63 -18.74
C THR A 12 -3.61 39.66 -19.55
N PHE A 13 -2.68 40.14 -20.37
CA PHE A 13 -1.75 39.26 -21.11
C PHE A 13 -0.77 38.54 -20.18
N ARG A 14 -0.27 39.21 -19.15
CA ARG A 14 0.61 38.59 -18.16
C ARG A 14 -0.08 37.52 -17.32
N GLU A 15 -1.33 37.76 -16.93
CA GLU A 15 -2.14 36.73 -16.22
C GLU A 15 -2.44 35.54 -17.12
N PHE A 16 -2.78 35.77 -18.37
CA PHE A 16 -2.99 34.70 -19.37
C PHE A 16 -1.73 33.83 -19.54
N LEU A 17 -0.53 34.42 -19.61
CA LEU A 17 0.72 33.68 -19.70
C LEU A 17 0.98 32.84 -18.45
N ILE A 18 0.69 33.37 -17.26
CA ILE A 18 0.86 32.63 -15.99
C ILE A 18 -0.08 31.43 -15.95
N VAL A 19 -1.37 31.64 -16.25
CA VAL A 19 -2.37 30.56 -16.26
C VAL A 19 -2.02 29.49 -17.31
N SER A 20 -1.62 29.88 -18.52
CA SER A 20 -1.24 28.93 -19.55
C SER A 20 0.01 28.13 -19.20
N SER A 21 1.01 28.75 -18.56
CA SER A 21 2.21 28.04 -18.09
C SER A 21 1.91 27.05 -16.96
N VAL A 22 1.00 27.39 -16.04
CA VAL A 22 0.54 26.48 -14.98
C VAL A 22 -0.22 25.28 -15.57
N ILE A 23 -1.11 25.51 -16.53
CA ILE A 23 -1.84 24.45 -17.23
C ILE A 23 -0.85 23.52 -17.97
N LEU A 24 0.12 24.08 -18.67
CA LEU A 24 1.16 23.31 -19.37
C LEU A 24 1.96 22.45 -18.40
N LEU A 25 2.36 23.01 -17.25
CA LEU A 25 3.10 22.27 -16.23
C LEU A 25 2.27 21.11 -15.66
N ILE A 26 1.01 21.34 -15.35
CA ILE A 26 0.08 20.30 -14.87
C ILE A 26 -0.08 19.20 -15.94
N THR A 27 -0.25 19.58 -17.20
CA THR A 27 -0.38 18.64 -18.31
C THR A 27 0.86 17.78 -18.48
N LEU A 28 2.07 18.36 -18.38
CA LEU A 28 3.33 17.63 -18.44
C LEU A 28 3.49 16.64 -17.28
N ILE A 29 3.06 17.04 -16.07
CA ILE A 29 3.08 16.15 -14.88
C ILE A 29 2.12 14.96 -15.08
N VAL A 30 0.90 15.23 -15.59
CA VAL A 30 -0.10 14.19 -15.85
C VAL A 30 0.37 13.22 -16.94
N ILE A 31 0.94 13.73 -18.03
CA ILE A 31 1.51 12.89 -19.10
C ILE A 31 2.62 12.00 -18.56
N LYS A 32 3.55 12.57 -17.79
CA LYS A 32 4.65 11.79 -17.18
C LYS A 32 4.17 10.70 -16.23
N GLN A 33 3.08 10.94 -15.50
CA GLN A 33 2.46 9.90 -14.64
C GLN A 33 1.72 8.83 -15.46
N SER A 34 1.11 9.21 -16.59
CA SER A 34 0.38 8.25 -17.45
C SER A 34 1.30 7.29 -18.22
N GLU A 35 2.58 7.63 -18.40
CA GLU A 35 3.58 6.75 -19.04
C GLU A 35 4.17 5.71 -18.09
N PHE A 36 4.04 5.90 -16.77
CA PHE A 36 4.56 4.94 -15.80
C PHE A 36 3.66 3.71 -15.74
N LYS A 37 4.24 2.55 -16.04
CA LYS A 37 3.60 1.24 -15.84
C LYS A 37 4.15 0.60 -14.59
N SER A 38 3.27 0.15 -13.72
CA SER A 38 3.65 -0.68 -12.57
C SER A 38 4.32 -1.96 -13.03
N ILE A 39 5.30 -2.43 -12.26
CA ILE A 39 6.13 -3.59 -12.58
C ILE A 39 5.89 -4.67 -11.53
N ASP A 40 5.60 -5.90 -12.01
CA ASP A 40 5.44 -7.09 -11.17
C ASP A 40 6.57 -8.08 -11.45
N ILE A 41 7.35 -8.43 -10.41
CA ILE A 41 8.50 -9.32 -10.51
C ILE A 41 8.24 -10.57 -9.69
N PHE A 42 8.05 -11.71 -10.34
CA PHE A 42 7.95 -13.00 -9.67
C PHE A 42 9.31 -13.41 -9.10
N LYS A 43 9.34 -13.75 -7.80
CA LYS A 43 10.55 -14.16 -7.06
C LYS A 43 10.56 -15.65 -6.71
N GLY A 44 9.51 -16.38 -7.09
CA GLY A 44 9.40 -17.80 -6.79
C GLY A 44 9.14 -18.09 -5.31
N LYS A 45 9.55 -19.29 -4.89
CA LYS A 45 9.39 -19.76 -3.52
C LYS A 45 10.42 -19.07 -2.60
N GLN A 46 9.94 -18.54 -1.49
CA GLN A 46 10.76 -17.92 -0.44
C GLN A 46 10.27 -18.35 0.94
N LEU A 47 11.12 -18.17 1.95
CA LEU A 47 10.78 -18.41 3.35
C LEU A 47 10.44 -17.09 4.04
N HIS A 48 9.17 -16.93 4.45
CA HIS A 48 8.77 -15.83 5.33
C HIS A 48 9.02 -16.21 6.79
N GLN A 49 9.77 -15.37 7.54
CA GLN A 49 10.23 -15.75 8.88
C GLN A 49 9.14 -15.68 9.94
N GLY A 50 8.00 -15.03 9.65
CA GLY A 50 6.95 -14.81 10.65
C GLY A 50 7.36 -13.79 11.71
N GLY A 51 6.67 -13.81 12.86
CA GLY A 51 6.96 -12.93 13.98
C GLY A 51 5.72 -12.43 14.71
N TYR A 52 5.91 -11.77 15.84
CA TYR A 52 4.81 -11.12 16.54
C TYR A 52 4.34 -9.86 15.80
N TYR A 53 3.07 -9.59 15.90
CA TYR A 53 2.48 -8.37 15.35
C TYR A 53 1.37 -7.83 16.25
N ILE A 54 1.18 -6.52 16.19
CA ILE A 54 -0.05 -5.87 16.64
C ILE A 54 -0.88 -5.53 15.42
N GLY A 55 -2.19 -5.80 15.50
CA GLY A 55 -3.07 -5.60 14.35
C GLY A 55 -4.51 -5.32 14.74
N LYS A 56 -5.32 -5.03 13.73
CA LYS A 56 -6.76 -4.83 13.84
C LYS A 56 -7.47 -5.56 12.73
N ILE A 57 -8.54 -6.27 13.10
CA ILE A 57 -9.44 -6.96 12.16
C ILE A 57 -10.40 -5.92 11.59
N LEU A 58 -10.50 -5.87 10.27
CA LEU A 58 -11.28 -4.90 9.51
C LEU A 58 -12.11 -5.60 8.43
N LYS A 59 -13.29 -5.03 8.16
CA LYS A 59 -14.12 -5.34 7.01
C LYS A 59 -14.43 -4.02 6.30
N THR A 60 -13.97 -3.85 5.07
CA THR A 60 -13.99 -2.56 4.38
C THR A 60 -14.53 -2.73 2.95
N PRO A 61 -15.40 -1.84 2.46
CA PRO A 61 -15.77 -1.78 1.06
C PRO A 61 -14.54 -1.62 0.16
N LYS A 62 -14.53 -2.29 -1.00
CA LYS A 62 -13.36 -2.28 -1.91
C LYS A 62 -12.94 -0.87 -2.36
N ASN A 63 -13.89 0.01 -2.61
CA ASN A 63 -13.64 1.36 -3.13
C ASN A 63 -12.89 2.29 -2.16
N ILE A 64 -12.92 1.99 -0.85
CA ILE A 64 -12.21 2.78 0.19
C ILE A 64 -11.11 1.98 0.88
N PHE A 65 -10.77 0.78 0.37
CA PHE A 65 -9.84 -0.14 1.01
C PHE A 65 -8.46 0.49 1.25
N ASP A 66 -7.83 1.04 0.21
CA ASP A 66 -6.47 1.60 0.32
C ASP A 66 -6.41 2.83 1.25
N SER A 67 -7.44 3.67 1.27
CA SER A 67 -7.52 4.79 2.21
C SER A 67 -7.72 4.35 3.65
N THR A 68 -8.51 3.29 3.86
CA THR A 68 -8.73 2.71 5.20
C THR A 68 -7.45 2.08 5.75
N ILE A 69 -6.70 1.33 4.94
CA ILE A 69 -5.40 0.76 5.34
C ILE A 69 -4.45 1.85 5.80
N LYS A 70 -4.31 2.92 5.02
CA LYS A 70 -3.43 4.05 5.36
C LYS A 70 -3.80 4.67 6.70
N THR A 71 -5.10 4.87 6.96
CA THR A 71 -5.59 5.42 8.22
C THR A 71 -5.30 4.47 9.37
N GLU A 72 -5.51 3.15 9.17
CA GLU A 72 -5.33 2.18 10.23
C GLU A 72 -3.85 1.97 10.58
N PHE A 73 -2.92 2.02 9.63
CA PHE A 73 -1.49 2.00 9.95
C PHE A 73 -1.05 3.20 10.80
N LYS A 74 -1.62 4.39 10.57
CA LYS A 74 -1.38 5.55 11.45
C LYS A 74 -1.88 5.29 12.87
N ASN A 75 -3.08 4.71 13.00
CA ASN A 75 -3.66 4.35 14.30
C ASN A 75 -2.80 3.31 15.04
N LEU A 76 -2.35 2.27 14.31
CA LEU A 76 -1.47 1.24 14.87
C LEU A 76 -0.12 1.81 15.30
N ASN A 77 0.46 2.73 14.51
CA ASN A 77 1.70 3.42 14.88
C ASN A 77 1.54 4.17 16.21
N LYS A 78 0.41 4.87 16.40
CA LYS A 78 0.11 5.55 17.66
C LYS A 78 -0.01 4.56 18.83
N VAL A 79 -0.69 3.41 18.63
CA VAL A 79 -0.79 2.37 19.67
C VAL A 79 0.59 1.83 20.04
N ILE A 80 1.48 1.65 19.07
CA ILE A 80 2.86 1.20 19.30
C ILE A 80 3.64 2.22 20.14
N GLU A 81 3.52 3.51 19.80
CA GLU A 81 4.14 4.61 20.55
C GLU A 81 3.58 4.72 21.98
N ASP A 82 2.26 4.73 22.15
CA ASP A 82 1.58 4.84 23.44
C ASP A 82 1.92 3.67 24.41
N ASN A 83 2.27 2.50 23.87
CA ASN A 83 2.65 1.31 24.64
C ASN A 83 4.17 1.05 24.69
N ASN A 84 5.00 1.94 24.16
CA ASN A 84 6.46 1.78 24.08
C ASN A 84 6.88 0.45 23.45
N LEU A 85 6.19 0.03 22.37
CA LEU A 85 6.53 -1.20 21.66
C LEU A 85 7.63 -0.92 20.63
N ILE A 86 8.41 -1.96 20.34
CA ILE A 86 9.49 -1.88 19.35
C ILE A 86 9.00 -2.51 18.04
N LYS A 87 8.96 -1.72 16.98
CA LYS A 87 8.67 -2.22 15.62
C LYS A 87 9.78 -3.15 15.14
N ASN A 88 9.40 -4.25 14.49
CA ASN A 88 10.32 -5.26 13.97
C ASN A 88 9.99 -5.65 12.53
N GLY A 89 9.81 -4.65 11.65
CA GLY A 89 9.54 -4.89 10.24
C GLY A 89 8.56 -3.90 9.63
N TYR A 90 8.10 -4.23 8.43
CA TYR A 90 7.23 -3.40 7.64
C TYR A 90 5.75 -3.70 7.91
N PRO A 91 4.85 -2.69 7.79
CA PRO A 91 3.42 -2.91 7.87
C PRO A 91 2.95 -3.94 6.85
N PHE A 92 1.95 -4.74 7.22
CA PHE A 92 1.40 -5.77 6.33
C PHE A 92 -0.11 -5.95 6.57
N ILE A 93 -0.77 -6.58 5.61
CA ILE A 93 -2.17 -6.99 5.73
C ILE A 93 -2.29 -8.48 5.44
N ILE A 94 -3.16 -9.17 6.17
CA ILE A 94 -3.52 -10.57 5.96
C ILE A 94 -4.97 -10.59 5.47
N TYR A 95 -5.20 -11.14 4.28
CA TYR A 95 -6.55 -11.25 3.72
C TYR A 95 -7.27 -12.46 4.30
N THR A 96 -8.35 -12.22 5.05
CA THR A 96 -9.15 -13.32 5.64
C THR A 96 -10.37 -13.68 4.80
N SER A 97 -10.91 -12.73 4.02
CA SER A 97 -11.99 -12.96 3.06
C SER A 97 -12.04 -11.84 2.02
N LYS A 98 -12.46 -12.18 0.80
CA LYS A 98 -12.66 -11.21 -0.28
C LYS A 98 -13.93 -11.57 -1.04
N THR A 99 -14.90 -10.65 -1.07
CA THR A 99 -16.13 -10.74 -1.84
C THR A 99 -16.13 -9.70 -2.96
N ASN A 100 -17.21 -9.60 -3.73
CA ASN A 100 -17.32 -8.55 -4.75
C ASN A 100 -17.41 -7.14 -4.14
N GLU A 101 -17.97 -6.99 -2.94
CA GLU A 101 -18.25 -5.71 -2.30
C GLU A 101 -17.24 -5.36 -1.21
N PHE A 102 -16.78 -6.34 -0.44
CA PHE A 102 -15.99 -6.14 0.77
C PHE A 102 -14.70 -6.96 0.75
N ILE A 103 -13.70 -6.42 1.45
CA ILE A 103 -12.47 -7.12 1.83
C ILE A 103 -12.44 -7.20 3.36
N GLN A 104 -12.23 -8.41 3.89
CA GLN A 104 -11.98 -8.63 5.30
C GLN A 104 -10.50 -8.99 5.48
N TYR A 105 -9.84 -8.31 6.40
CA TYR A 105 -8.39 -8.41 6.57
C TYR A 105 -7.95 -8.02 7.96
N ILE A 106 -6.70 -8.34 8.28
CA ILE A 106 -6.00 -7.84 9.46
C ILE A 106 -4.96 -6.83 8.97
N ALA A 107 -5.08 -5.56 9.36
CA ALA A 107 -4.00 -4.59 9.21
C ALA A 107 -3.05 -4.77 10.41
N ALA A 108 -1.74 -4.92 10.16
CA ALA A 108 -0.78 -5.31 11.18
C ALA A 108 0.56 -4.61 11.02
N ILE A 109 1.25 -4.41 12.16
CA ILE A 109 2.65 -3.94 12.20
C ILE A 109 3.44 -4.94 13.03
N PRO A 110 4.57 -5.47 12.51
CA PRO A 110 5.45 -6.36 13.25
C PRO A 110 6.05 -5.68 14.47
N ILE A 111 6.13 -6.42 15.58
CA ILE A 111 6.71 -5.98 16.85
C ILE A 111 7.55 -7.09 17.46
N ASN A 112 8.41 -6.77 18.44
CA ASN A 112 9.29 -7.77 19.06
C ASN A 112 8.54 -8.82 19.88
N ASN A 113 7.54 -8.41 20.68
CA ASN A 113 6.70 -9.30 21.49
C ASN A 113 5.39 -8.65 21.92
N CYS A 114 4.48 -9.44 22.50
CA CYS A 114 3.16 -9.00 22.96
C CYS A 114 3.07 -8.71 24.48
N GLU A 115 4.13 -8.90 25.24
CA GLU A 115 4.09 -8.94 26.71
C GLU A 115 3.66 -7.62 27.38
N LYS A 116 3.98 -6.49 26.72
CA LYS A 116 3.76 -5.15 27.29
C LYS A 116 2.44 -4.51 26.86
N ILE A 117 1.61 -5.21 26.06
CA ILE A 117 0.42 -4.60 25.51
C ILE A 117 -0.71 -4.59 26.54
N LYS A 118 -1.03 -3.42 27.06
CA LYS A 118 -2.32 -3.17 27.69
C LYS A 118 -3.34 -3.04 26.55
N GLN A 119 -3.93 -4.16 26.13
CA GLN A 119 -4.80 -4.21 24.96
C GLN A 119 -6.04 -3.34 25.15
N PRO A 120 -6.25 -2.31 24.33
CA PRO A 120 -7.62 -1.87 24.06
C PRO A 120 -8.33 -3.01 23.33
N ALA A 121 -9.56 -3.33 23.70
CA ALA A 121 -10.36 -4.47 23.20
C ALA A 121 -10.50 -4.58 21.66
N LYS A 122 -10.07 -3.55 20.91
CA LYS A 122 -10.18 -3.47 19.44
C LYS A 122 -8.90 -3.86 18.67
N TYR A 123 -7.77 -4.12 19.35
CA TYR A 123 -6.53 -4.54 18.72
C TYR A 123 -6.18 -5.96 19.16
N VAL A 124 -5.51 -6.70 18.27
CA VAL A 124 -5.03 -8.05 18.53
C VAL A 124 -3.51 -8.06 18.49
N CYS A 125 -2.88 -8.76 19.43
CA CYS A 125 -1.49 -9.13 19.32
C CYS A 125 -1.40 -10.63 19.13
N ASN A 126 -0.68 -11.06 18.09
CA ASN A 126 -0.59 -12.48 17.75
C ASN A 126 0.75 -12.77 17.06
N TYR A 127 1.01 -14.04 16.80
CA TYR A 127 2.19 -14.53 16.10
C TYR A 127 1.81 -14.94 14.67
N PHE A 128 2.50 -14.36 13.68
CA PHE A 128 2.40 -14.77 12.28
C PHE A 128 3.41 -15.90 12.03
N PRO A 129 3.00 -17.07 11.52
CA PRO A 129 3.87 -18.22 11.45
C PRO A 129 4.99 -18.08 10.43
N LYS A 130 6.13 -18.71 10.71
CA LYS A 130 7.15 -18.98 9.71
C LYS A 130 6.62 -19.97 8.68
N GLN A 131 6.72 -19.64 7.38
CA GLN A 131 6.09 -20.43 6.33
C GLN A 131 6.72 -20.19 4.95
N ASP A 132 6.64 -21.21 4.09
CA ASP A 132 7.00 -21.06 2.69
C ASP A 132 5.94 -20.26 1.93
N VAL A 133 6.38 -19.39 1.05
CA VAL A 133 5.51 -18.49 0.29
C VAL A 133 5.94 -18.42 -1.17
N LEU A 134 4.99 -18.28 -2.09
CA LEU A 134 5.27 -17.73 -3.42
C LEU A 134 5.20 -16.21 -3.34
N THR A 135 6.13 -15.53 -4.00
CA THR A 135 6.32 -14.10 -3.85
C THR A 135 6.34 -13.38 -5.20
N VAL A 136 5.59 -12.29 -5.30
CA VAL A 136 5.74 -11.25 -6.32
C VAL A 136 6.09 -9.94 -5.66
N ILE A 137 7.04 -9.20 -6.23
CA ILE A 137 7.33 -7.82 -5.85
C ILE A 137 6.61 -6.90 -6.84
N HIS A 138 5.66 -6.14 -6.33
CA HIS A 138 4.97 -5.09 -7.06
C HIS A 138 5.67 -3.74 -6.83
N LYS A 139 6.06 -3.05 -7.92
CA LYS A 139 6.58 -1.68 -7.88
C LYS A 139 5.63 -0.77 -8.64
N GLY A 140 5.09 0.25 -7.95
CA GLY A 140 4.22 1.23 -8.57
C GLY A 140 2.93 1.48 -7.80
N PHE A 141 1.88 1.82 -8.55
CA PHE A 141 0.59 2.18 -7.99
C PHE A 141 -0.11 0.98 -7.35
N LEU A 142 -0.57 1.10 -6.10
CA LEU A 142 -1.26 0.01 -5.39
C LEU A 142 -2.51 -0.51 -6.13
N GLN A 143 -3.19 0.33 -6.88
CA GLN A 143 -4.35 -0.07 -7.68
C GLN A 143 -4.01 -1.08 -8.80
N ASP A 144 -2.76 -1.13 -9.25
CA ASP A 144 -2.30 -2.01 -10.32
C ASP A 144 -1.85 -3.39 -9.83
N ARG A 145 -1.77 -3.61 -8.52
CA ARG A 145 -1.24 -4.85 -7.91
C ARG A 145 -2.04 -6.13 -8.23
N ASN A 146 -3.22 -5.99 -8.82
CA ASN A 146 -4.02 -7.15 -9.25
C ASN A 146 -3.26 -8.06 -10.23
N LYS A 147 -2.41 -7.49 -11.10
CA LYS A 147 -1.56 -8.27 -12.03
C LYS A 147 -0.56 -9.15 -11.29
N GLY A 148 0.03 -8.63 -10.20
CA GLY A 148 0.92 -9.41 -9.34
C GLY A 148 0.20 -10.60 -8.68
N TRP A 149 -1.05 -10.41 -8.25
CA TRP A 149 -1.88 -11.49 -7.74
C TRP A 149 -2.22 -12.53 -8.79
N GLU A 150 -2.57 -12.12 -10.02
CA GLU A 150 -2.82 -13.03 -11.16
C GLU A 150 -1.59 -13.90 -11.47
N ILE A 151 -0.37 -13.33 -11.39
CA ILE A 151 0.88 -14.10 -11.56
C ILE A 151 0.97 -15.20 -10.49
N LEU A 152 0.71 -14.88 -9.23
CA LEU A 152 0.76 -15.86 -8.13
C LEU A 152 -0.31 -16.95 -8.29
N GLU A 153 -1.54 -16.58 -8.63
CA GLU A 153 -2.65 -17.50 -8.85
C GLU A 153 -2.34 -18.48 -10.02
N ASN A 154 -1.79 -17.97 -11.11
CA ASN A 154 -1.37 -18.79 -12.26
C ASN A 154 -0.24 -19.76 -11.87
N GLU A 155 0.74 -19.32 -11.09
CA GLU A 155 1.83 -20.18 -10.62
C GLU A 155 1.36 -21.28 -9.66
N ILE A 156 0.36 -21.00 -8.82
CA ILE A 156 -0.27 -21.99 -7.95
C ILE A 156 -1.01 -23.03 -8.77
N ALA A 157 -1.85 -22.59 -9.72
CA ALA A 157 -2.61 -23.48 -10.59
C ALA A 157 -1.70 -24.37 -11.45
N LYS A 158 -0.65 -23.79 -12.05
CA LYS A 158 0.31 -24.50 -12.91
C LYS A 158 1.11 -25.57 -12.18
N ASN A 159 1.41 -25.37 -10.90
CA ASN A 159 2.26 -26.28 -10.11
C ASN A 159 1.45 -27.13 -9.12
N GLU A 160 0.12 -27.13 -9.21
CA GLU A 160 -0.81 -27.86 -8.32
C GLU A 160 -0.53 -27.63 -6.82
N LYS A 161 -0.02 -26.45 -6.47
CA LYS A 161 0.32 -26.12 -5.09
C LYS A 161 -0.94 -25.86 -4.28
N LYS A 162 -0.92 -26.32 -3.04
CA LYS A 162 -2.01 -26.05 -2.10
C LYS A 162 -1.70 -24.82 -1.28
N LEU A 163 -2.69 -23.93 -1.15
CA LEU A 163 -2.61 -22.81 -0.21
C LEU A 163 -2.59 -23.37 1.22
N LEU A 164 -1.64 -22.89 2.02
CA LEU A 164 -1.51 -23.27 3.42
C LEU A 164 -2.31 -22.36 4.33
N ASN A 165 -2.24 -21.06 4.08
CA ASN A 165 -2.80 -20.00 4.89
C ASN A 165 -3.34 -18.85 4.02
N ALA A 166 -3.89 -17.82 4.68
CA ALA A 166 -4.36 -16.60 4.03
C ALA A 166 -3.24 -15.84 3.31
N PRO A 167 -3.48 -15.35 2.10
CA PRO A 167 -2.53 -14.49 1.38
C PRO A 167 -2.34 -13.18 2.13
N PHE A 168 -1.18 -12.53 1.91
CA PHE A 168 -0.85 -11.30 2.61
C PHE A 168 0.02 -10.36 1.75
N GLU A 169 0.00 -9.09 2.08
CA GLU A 169 0.84 -8.05 1.47
C GLU A 169 1.74 -7.40 2.51
N VAL A 170 2.98 -7.10 2.14
CA VAL A 170 3.93 -6.35 2.97
C VAL A 170 4.30 -5.05 2.26
N PHE A 171 4.15 -3.91 2.93
CA PHE A 171 4.40 -2.59 2.36
C PHE A 171 5.82 -2.11 2.71
N TRP A 172 6.80 -2.46 1.88
CA TRP A 172 8.21 -2.11 2.13
C TRP A 172 8.51 -0.63 1.91
N LYS A 173 7.84 -0.02 0.94
CA LYS A 173 7.92 1.41 0.67
C LYS A 173 6.55 1.93 0.24
N GLY A 174 6.04 2.90 0.93
CA GLY A 174 4.73 3.51 0.69
C GLY A 174 4.78 5.02 0.88
N ILE A 175 3.61 5.63 1.14
CA ILE A 175 3.46 7.08 1.25
C ILE A 175 4.27 7.71 2.39
N GLU A 176 4.58 6.95 3.45
CA GLU A 176 5.40 7.44 4.56
C GLU A 176 6.86 7.65 4.16
N GLN A 177 7.37 6.82 3.23
CA GLN A 177 8.74 6.88 2.72
C GLN A 177 8.89 7.70 1.44
N SER A 178 7.82 7.81 0.63
CA SER A 178 7.84 8.55 -0.63
C SER A 178 6.46 9.04 -1.03
N LYS A 179 6.35 10.32 -1.41
CA LYS A 179 5.15 10.87 -2.03
C LYS A 179 4.96 10.40 -3.48
N ASP A 180 6.04 9.97 -4.13
CA ASP A 180 6.03 9.44 -5.49
C ASP A 180 5.62 7.96 -5.46
N SER A 181 4.35 7.71 -5.82
CA SER A 181 3.75 6.37 -5.83
C SER A 181 4.37 5.43 -6.87
N THR A 182 5.08 5.94 -7.89
CA THR A 182 5.80 5.12 -8.86
C THR A 182 6.98 4.37 -8.23
N THR A 183 7.44 4.83 -7.07
CA THR A 183 8.56 4.24 -6.32
C THR A 183 8.12 3.30 -5.20
N TRP A 184 6.82 3.12 -4.98
CA TRP A 184 6.33 2.25 -3.92
C TRP A 184 6.66 0.79 -4.21
N LEU A 185 6.87 0.01 -3.13
CA LEU A 185 7.22 -1.40 -3.20
C LEU A 185 6.34 -2.20 -2.25
N THR A 186 5.63 -3.17 -2.82
CA THR A 186 4.75 -4.07 -2.07
C THR A 186 5.12 -5.52 -2.39
N GLY A 187 5.36 -6.31 -1.36
CA GLY A 187 5.49 -7.76 -1.49
C GLY A 187 4.11 -8.40 -1.45
N LEU A 188 3.78 -9.22 -2.45
CA LEU A 188 2.57 -10.03 -2.51
C LEU A 188 2.95 -11.48 -2.23
N TYR A 189 2.24 -12.13 -1.31
CA TYR A 189 2.63 -13.44 -0.81
C TYR A 189 1.46 -14.41 -0.77
N TYR A 190 1.67 -15.59 -1.34
CA TYR A 190 0.80 -16.75 -1.19
C TYR A 190 1.52 -17.81 -0.34
N PRO A 191 1.07 -18.09 0.90
CA PRO A 191 1.56 -19.22 1.70
C PRO A 191 1.23 -20.54 1.01
N ILE A 192 2.26 -21.40 0.87
CA ILE A 192 2.16 -22.67 0.18
C ILE A 192 2.64 -23.83 1.04
N LYS A 193 2.10 -25.01 0.75
CA LYS A 193 2.54 -26.27 1.36
C LYS A 193 3.54 -26.98 0.44
#